data_577c60b7910802ab73ef0e26273e42e3
#
_entry.id   577c60b7910802ab73ef0e26273e42e3
#
_cell.length_a   1.000
_cell.length_b   1.000
_cell.length_c   1.000
_cell.angle_alpha   90.00
_cell.angle_beta   90.00
_cell.angle_gamma   90.00
#
_symmetry.space_group_name_H-M   'P 1'
#
loop_
_entity.id
_entity.type
_entity.pdbx_description
1 polymer ?
#
loop_
_entity_poly.entity_id
_entity_poly.type
_entity_poly.pdbx_seq_one_letter_code
_entity_poly.pdbx_strand_id
1 'polypeptide(L)'
;AHIDDCINLLEEKNADAVVSVSEPMEHPAEMVYWEGEGKMRFLLESYRDLPKTQRQGYPPCFFINGSVYTCRHDTLINKKSRFGDVTLPYVMRSIDSIDIDSNDDFLIAEAIFKARGA
;
A
#
# COMPACT_ATOMS: atom_id res chain seq x y z
N ALA A 1 -8.25 14.57 -9.22
CA ALA A 1 -8.34 13.10 -9.20
C ALA A 1 -7.01 12.50 -8.82
N HIS A 2 -6.98 11.27 -8.30
CA HIS A 2 -5.80 10.62 -7.74
C HIS A 2 -4.58 10.62 -8.68
N ILE A 3 -4.79 10.43 -9.99
CA ILE A 3 -3.68 10.46 -10.97
C ILE A 3 -3.05 11.85 -11.03
N ASP A 4 -3.86 12.89 -11.17
CA ASP A 4 -3.36 14.27 -11.24
C ASP A 4 -2.66 14.67 -9.96
N ASP A 5 -3.19 14.26 -8.81
CA ASP A 5 -2.60 14.54 -7.50
C ASP A 5 -1.22 13.87 -7.36
N CYS A 6 -1.07 12.65 -7.86
CA CYS A 6 0.23 11.96 -7.90
C CYS A 6 1.24 12.69 -8.81
N ILE A 7 0.81 13.16 -9.97
CA ILE A 7 1.66 13.92 -10.90
C ILE A 7 2.10 15.24 -10.26
N ASN A 8 1.15 15.96 -9.66
CA ASN A 8 1.43 17.22 -8.99
C ASN A 8 2.44 17.03 -7.85
N LEU A 9 2.24 16.01 -7.03
CA LEU A 9 3.16 15.67 -5.94
C LEU A 9 4.57 15.34 -6.45
N LEU A 10 4.66 14.57 -7.56
CA LEU A 10 5.92 14.23 -8.21
C LEU A 10 6.69 15.48 -8.61
N GLU A 11 5.99 16.45 -9.21
CA GLU A 11 6.59 17.70 -9.69
C GLU A 11 6.95 18.63 -8.53
N GLU A 12 6.02 18.86 -7.60
CA GLU A 12 6.22 19.77 -6.46
C GLU A 12 7.40 19.37 -5.57
N LYS A 13 7.57 18.06 -5.35
CA LYS A 13 8.62 17.51 -4.48
C LYS A 13 9.87 17.11 -5.25
N ASN A 14 9.87 17.24 -6.57
CA ASN A 14 10.98 16.82 -7.43
C ASN A 14 11.44 15.38 -7.13
N ALA A 15 10.49 14.49 -6.89
CA ALA A 15 10.77 13.07 -6.64
C ALA A 15 11.04 12.29 -7.92
N ASP A 16 11.61 11.10 -7.79
CA ASP A 16 11.78 10.18 -8.92
C ASP A 16 10.48 9.45 -9.25
N ALA A 17 9.70 9.14 -8.23
CA ALA A 17 8.43 8.45 -8.35
C ALA A 17 7.45 8.82 -7.24
N VAL A 18 6.18 8.59 -7.51
CA VAL A 18 5.09 8.62 -6.53
C VAL A 18 4.26 7.36 -6.72
N VAL A 19 4.00 6.64 -5.65
CA VAL A 19 3.15 5.46 -5.66
C VAL A 19 1.97 5.64 -4.72
N SER A 20 0.81 5.18 -5.15
CA SER A 20 -0.35 5.20 -4.28
C SER A 20 -0.27 4.11 -3.22
N VAL A 21 -0.62 4.49 -2.02
CA VAL A 21 -0.63 3.61 -0.83
C VAL A 21 -1.93 3.80 -0.06
N SER A 22 -2.26 2.82 0.75
CA SER A 22 -3.35 2.91 1.71
C SER A 22 -2.94 2.30 3.04
N GLU A 23 -3.67 2.59 4.09
CA GLU A 23 -3.48 1.89 5.35
C GLU A 23 -3.73 0.39 5.16
N PRO A 24 -2.86 -0.49 5.65
CA PRO A 24 -3.08 -1.92 5.54
C PRO A 24 -4.24 -2.36 6.45
N MET A 25 -5.02 -3.34 6.02
CA MET A 25 -6.04 -3.94 6.86
C MET A 25 -5.42 -4.64 8.07
N GLU A 26 -4.26 -5.29 7.85
CA GLU A 26 -3.49 -5.99 8.87
C GLU A 26 -2.07 -5.41 8.95
N HIS A 27 -1.62 -5.10 10.17
CA HIS A 27 -0.28 -4.55 10.35
C HIS A 27 0.79 -5.63 10.14
N PRO A 28 1.94 -5.34 9.50
CA PRO A 28 3.01 -6.30 9.28
C PRO A 28 3.55 -6.96 10.56
N ALA A 29 3.45 -6.27 11.69
CA ALA A 29 3.83 -6.82 13.00
C ALA A 29 3.01 -8.05 13.41
N GLU A 30 1.84 -8.25 12.81
CA GLU A 30 0.97 -9.41 13.04
C GLU A 30 1.05 -10.45 11.92
N MET A 31 1.97 -10.28 10.97
CA MET A 31 2.19 -11.21 9.87
C MET A 31 3.23 -12.26 10.21
N VAL A 32 3.04 -13.46 9.68
CA VAL A 32 3.92 -14.59 9.91
C VAL A 32 4.27 -15.31 8.61
N TYR A 33 5.46 -15.91 8.57
CA TYR A 33 5.82 -16.87 7.55
C TYR A 33 5.42 -18.28 7.97
N TRP A 34 4.97 -19.08 7.02
CA TRP A 34 4.83 -20.52 7.19
C TRP A 34 6.20 -21.19 7.04
N GLU A 35 6.67 -21.91 8.06
CA GLU A 35 7.97 -22.63 8.03
C GLU A 35 7.82 -24.14 7.79
N GLY A 36 6.59 -24.64 7.58
CA GLY A 36 6.29 -26.05 7.48
C GLY A 36 6.12 -26.73 8.84
N GLU A 37 5.69 -28.00 8.84
CA GLU A 37 5.52 -28.83 10.06
C GLU A 37 4.68 -28.14 11.17
N GLY A 38 3.72 -27.29 10.79
CA GLY A 38 2.88 -26.56 11.74
C GLY A 38 3.58 -25.42 12.47
N LYS A 39 4.76 -25.03 12.04
CA LYS A 39 5.54 -23.93 12.62
C LYS A 39 5.35 -22.64 11.83
N MET A 40 5.44 -21.51 12.53
CA MET A 40 5.42 -20.18 11.94
C MET A 40 6.52 -19.31 12.55
N ARG A 41 6.95 -18.31 11.79
CA ARG A 41 7.89 -17.29 12.23
C ARG A 41 7.30 -15.91 11.94
N PHE A 42 7.42 -14.98 12.89
CA PHE A 42 6.95 -13.61 12.69
C PHE A 42 7.77 -12.89 11.62
N LEU A 43 7.08 -12.12 10.77
CA LEU A 43 7.73 -11.27 9.78
C LEU A 43 8.63 -10.23 10.44
N LEU A 44 8.16 -9.64 11.54
CA LEU A 44 8.88 -8.66 12.34
C LEU A 44 9.05 -9.22 13.78
N GLU A 45 10.10 -9.96 14.02
CA GLU A 45 10.38 -10.61 15.31
C GLU A 45 10.37 -9.64 16.50
N SER A 46 10.83 -8.40 16.30
CA SER A 46 10.86 -7.39 17.35
C SER A 46 9.48 -7.04 17.94
N TYR A 47 8.39 -7.35 17.23
CA TYR A 47 7.04 -7.07 17.68
C TYR A 47 6.27 -8.30 18.17
N ARG A 48 6.90 -9.48 18.17
CA ARG A 48 6.24 -10.75 18.49
C ARG A 48 5.51 -10.74 19.84
N ASP A 49 6.15 -10.24 20.86
CA ASP A 49 5.68 -10.31 22.24
C ASP A 49 4.97 -9.02 22.71
N LEU A 50 4.76 -8.06 21.80
CA LEU A 50 4.02 -6.86 22.16
C LEU A 50 2.52 -7.16 22.36
N PRO A 51 1.92 -6.69 23.48
CA PRO A 51 0.50 -6.87 23.71
C PRO A 51 -0.36 -6.27 22.60
N LYS A 52 -1.37 -7.01 22.14
CA LYS A 52 -2.33 -6.51 21.13
C LYS A 52 -3.01 -5.20 21.52
N THR A 53 -3.08 -4.90 22.81
CA THR A 53 -3.59 -3.63 23.33
C THR A 53 -2.68 -2.43 23.05
N GLN A 54 -1.45 -2.67 22.62
CA GLN A 54 -0.47 -1.62 22.32
C GLN A 54 -0.28 -1.43 20.80
N ARG A 55 -1.30 -1.69 19.99
CA ARG A 55 -1.25 -1.41 18.54
C ARG A 55 -0.84 0.03 18.22
N GLN A 56 -1.13 0.97 19.11
CA GLN A 56 -0.68 2.36 18.98
C GLN A 56 0.85 2.52 19.07
N GLY A 57 1.56 1.51 19.59
CA GLY A 57 3.02 1.45 19.62
C GLY A 57 3.66 0.93 18.32
N TYR A 58 2.86 0.41 17.38
CA TYR A 58 3.37 0.00 16.08
C TYR A 58 3.70 1.22 15.21
N PRO A 59 4.82 1.21 14.48
CA PRO A 59 5.12 2.30 13.56
C PRO A 59 4.05 2.42 12.49
N PRO A 60 3.70 3.64 12.06
CA PRO A 60 2.80 3.83 10.92
C PRO A 60 3.37 3.10 9.70
N CYS A 61 2.53 2.34 9.02
CA CYS A 61 2.92 1.69 7.78
C CYS A 61 1.79 1.78 6.76
N PHE A 62 2.16 1.64 5.50
CA PHE A 62 1.24 1.69 4.38
C PHE A 62 1.48 0.52 3.45
N PHE A 63 0.44 0.15 2.73
CA PHE A 63 0.45 -0.89 1.72
C PHE A 63 0.41 -0.24 0.34
N ILE A 64 1.28 -0.67 -0.58
CA ILE A 64 1.22 -0.24 -1.99
C ILE A 64 -0.02 -0.90 -2.58
N ASN A 65 -1.02 -0.07 -2.90
CA ASN A 65 -2.34 -0.56 -3.33
C ASN A 65 -2.45 -0.83 -4.83
N GLY A 66 -1.43 -0.53 -5.60
CA GLY A 66 -1.38 -0.81 -7.03
C GLY A 66 -2.24 0.10 -7.92
N SER A 67 -2.91 1.09 -7.36
CA SER A 67 -3.83 1.95 -8.12
C SER A 67 -3.12 2.93 -9.04
N VAL A 68 -2.06 3.58 -8.55
CA VAL A 68 -1.29 4.57 -9.34
C VAL A 68 0.21 4.39 -9.11
N TYR A 69 0.93 4.25 -10.19
CA TYR A 69 2.39 4.36 -10.23
C TYR A 69 2.77 5.51 -11.16
N THR A 70 3.40 6.52 -10.62
CA THR A 70 3.85 7.69 -11.38
C THR A 70 5.36 7.82 -11.22
N CYS A 71 6.09 7.92 -12.31
CA CYS A 71 7.53 8.13 -12.26
C CYS A 71 8.00 9.03 -13.41
N ARG A 72 9.17 9.63 -13.22
CA ARG A 72 9.82 10.41 -14.29
C ARG A 72 10.25 9.48 -15.41
N HIS A 73 10.23 10.01 -16.63
CA HIS A 73 10.74 9.29 -17.80
C HIS A 73 12.16 8.76 -17.58
N ASP A 74 13.05 9.59 -17.04
CA ASP A 74 14.43 9.22 -16.74
C ASP A 74 14.53 8.06 -15.74
N THR A 75 13.68 8.07 -14.71
CA THR A 75 13.59 6.99 -13.72
C THR A 75 13.24 5.66 -14.40
N LEU A 76 12.24 5.69 -15.25
CA LEU A 76 11.78 4.46 -15.93
C LEU A 76 12.78 3.95 -16.95
N ILE A 77 13.27 4.82 -17.83
CA ILE A 77 14.05 4.43 -19.01
C ILE A 77 15.52 4.26 -18.66
N ASN A 78 16.15 5.20 -17.99
CA ASN A 78 17.57 5.18 -17.71
C ASN A 78 17.92 4.41 -16.43
N LYS A 79 17.16 4.61 -15.35
CA LYS A 79 17.36 3.88 -14.10
C LYS A 79 16.68 2.50 -14.11
N LYS A 80 15.83 2.21 -15.10
CA LYS A 80 15.06 0.95 -15.24
C LYS A 80 14.30 0.58 -13.96
N SER A 81 13.73 1.58 -13.32
CA SER A 81 13.01 1.46 -12.04
C SER A 81 11.69 2.20 -12.09
N ARG A 82 10.68 1.70 -11.39
CA ARG A 82 9.43 2.43 -11.14
C ARG A 82 9.53 3.32 -9.91
N PHE A 83 10.58 3.17 -9.14
CA PHE A 83 10.74 3.84 -7.84
C PHE A 83 11.88 4.86 -7.84
N GLY A 84 13.01 4.56 -8.52
CA GLY A 84 14.20 5.40 -8.48
C GLY A 84 14.83 5.46 -7.09
N ASP A 85 15.49 6.58 -6.79
CA ASP A 85 16.15 6.78 -5.49
C ASP A 85 15.22 7.41 -4.45
N VAL A 86 14.32 8.28 -4.91
CA VAL A 86 13.35 8.98 -4.04
C VAL A 86 11.93 8.69 -4.52
N THR A 87 11.24 7.85 -3.77
CA THR A 87 9.82 7.53 -3.98
C THR A 87 8.98 8.10 -2.85
N LEU A 88 7.93 8.82 -3.20
CA LEU A 88 6.98 9.38 -2.23
C LEU A 88 5.66 8.59 -2.25
N PRO A 89 5.05 8.39 -1.10
CA PRO A 89 3.73 7.81 -1.02
C PRO A 89 2.65 8.85 -1.31
N TYR A 90 1.62 8.47 -2.04
CA TYR A 90 0.37 9.19 -2.13
C TYR A 90 -0.70 8.39 -1.39
N VAL A 91 -1.20 8.92 -0.29
CA VAL A 91 -2.11 8.18 0.59
C VAL A 91 -3.54 8.28 0.07
N MET A 92 -4.12 7.12 -0.26
CA MET A 92 -5.52 6.96 -0.64
C MET A 92 -6.31 6.38 0.53
N ARG A 93 -7.61 6.69 0.59
CA ARG A 93 -8.49 6.02 1.54
C ARG A 93 -8.62 4.53 1.19
N SER A 94 -8.72 3.67 2.19
CA SER A 94 -8.87 2.23 1.97
C SER A 94 -10.07 1.88 1.09
N ILE A 95 -11.17 2.62 1.22
CA ILE A 95 -12.37 2.43 0.40
C ILE A 95 -12.17 2.77 -1.10
N ASP A 96 -11.15 3.58 -1.42
CA ASP A 96 -10.78 3.92 -2.81
C ASP A 96 -9.70 2.97 -3.36
N SER A 97 -9.24 2.03 -2.55
CA SER A 97 -8.06 1.20 -2.80
C SER A 97 -8.41 -0.29 -2.98
N ILE A 98 -9.65 -0.59 -3.30
CA ILE A 98 -10.08 -1.98 -3.52
C ILE A 98 -9.47 -2.50 -4.81
N ASP A 99 -8.73 -3.57 -4.70
CA ASP A 99 -8.17 -4.33 -5.81
C ASP A 99 -9.05 -5.56 -6.08
N ILE A 100 -9.31 -5.84 -7.35
CA ILE A 100 -10.23 -6.91 -7.74
C ILE A 100 -9.43 -8.05 -8.35
N ASP A 101 -9.04 -9.00 -7.51
CA ASP A 101 -8.33 -10.22 -7.92
C ASP A 101 -9.21 -11.47 -7.88
N SER A 102 -10.33 -11.40 -7.17
CA SER A 102 -11.25 -12.52 -6.97
C SER A 102 -12.71 -12.10 -7.13
N ASN A 103 -13.61 -13.08 -7.18
CA ASN A 103 -15.04 -12.81 -7.17
C ASN A 103 -15.49 -12.13 -5.88
N ASP A 104 -14.88 -12.46 -4.75
CA ASP A 104 -15.21 -11.83 -3.47
C ASP A 104 -14.83 -10.34 -3.48
N ASP A 105 -13.67 -10.01 -4.03
CA ASP A 105 -13.26 -8.61 -4.20
C ASP A 105 -14.23 -7.84 -5.10
N PHE A 106 -14.73 -8.49 -6.15
CA PHE A 106 -15.72 -7.90 -7.04
C PHE A 106 -17.02 -7.58 -6.29
N LEU A 107 -17.49 -8.48 -5.43
CA LEU A 107 -18.68 -8.25 -4.62
C LEU A 107 -18.50 -7.08 -3.65
N ILE A 108 -17.31 -6.97 -3.05
CA ILE A 108 -16.95 -5.85 -2.18
C ILE A 108 -16.96 -4.53 -2.97
N ALA A 109 -16.30 -4.52 -4.11
CA ALA A 109 -16.23 -3.33 -4.98
C ALA A 109 -17.62 -2.91 -5.45
N GLU A 110 -18.48 -3.86 -5.85
CA GLU A 110 -19.86 -3.59 -6.26
C GLU A 110 -20.70 -2.99 -5.13
N ALA A 111 -20.55 -3.54 -3.91
CA ALA A 111 -21.25 -3.02 -2.73
C ALA A 111 -20.86 -1.57 -2.43
N ILE A 112 -19.56 -1.27 -2.49
CA ILE A 112 -19.04 0.09 -2.29
C ILE A 112 -19.57 1.03 -3.39
N PHE A 113 -19.55 0.60 -4.64
CA PHE A 113 -20.04 1.38 -5.77
C PHE A 113 -21.51 1.74 -5.59
N LYS A 114 -22.35 0.76 -5.26
CA LYS A 114 -23.78 0.96 -4.98
C LYS A 114 -24.01 1.91 -3.79
N ALA A 115 -23.22 1.76 -2.72
CA ALA A 115 -23.35 2.61 -1.54
C ALA A 115 -23.00 4.08 -1.81
N ARG A 116 -22.19 4.36 -2.84
CA ARG A 116 -21.83 5.71 -3.29
C ARG A 116 -22.90 6.33 -4.20
N GLY A 117 -23.97 5.61 -4.51
CA GLY A 117 -25.06 6.08 -5.39
C GLY A 117 -24.69 6.11 -6.87
N ALA A 118 -23.70 5.35 -7.22
CA ALA A 118 -23.27 5.25 -8.62
C ALA A 118 -23.95 4.06 -9.32
#